data_96b327c07702b577c53b4db757ca3cc3
#
_entry.id   96b327c07702b577c53b4db757ca3cc3
#
_cell.length_a   1.000
_cell.length_b   1.000
_cell.length_c   1.000
_cell.angle_alpha   90.00
_cell.angle_beta   90.00
_cell.angle_gamma   90.00
#
_symmetry.space_group_name_H-M   'P 1'
#
loop_
_entity.id
_entity.type
_entity.pdbx_description
1 polymer ?
#
loop_
_entity_poly.entity_id
_entity_poly.type
_entity_poly.pdbx_seq_one_letter_code
_entity_poly.pdbx_strand_id
1 'polypeptide(L)'
;MRELWINGEPRRSTGSERRAIYNPATLEHLDDVVEATAEDVRAACAAAASQARHWSRLPAIERGKLLHSAAGLMRDDRAELSALLTREGGKPRIENLDEVEWCAACLQFYAEVARNSHGSSIPPTAEHQINFTIKEPLGVVAAIVPFNYPLLLLVWKIAPALAAGNTVVIKPSELTPLATLRFVERCLSHLPPGAVNVVTGGAAVGAALVDDPDVRCIAFTGSTAVGTRIAIRAAEQLKRVNLELGGIDPLIVFEDADLDVAVPGAAWARFLNNGQVCTSAKRIIVVRPIADRFTEQLVAHTRTLTIGNGMDPETDIGPLISERARARVEEQLAAAIAEGAKLLEGGRRVDAGPGWFYAPTILTGVSAAQRVVREEVFGPIASIQVVDDAEAAIGVAANSEYALGANIYTQNLTWAMRAMQEIKAGTFWINDPLTDNDAAPFGGMRKSGMGRELGEEGLDAFRETKHVHLDFIPERKAFWFPYRQRRAEIPS
;
A
#
# COMPACT_ATOMS: atom_id res chain seq x y z
N MET A 1 -8.55 -9.33 25.63
CA MET A 1 -9.59 -9.12 24.59
C MET A 1 -9.60 -7.65 24.21
N ARG A 2 -9.45 -7.36 22.92
CA ARG A 2 -9.41 -5.99 22.37
C ARG A 2 -10.77 -5.59 21.81
N GLU A 3 -11.16 -4.35 22.10
CA GLU A 3 -12.42 -3.74 21.68
C GLU A 3 -12.22 -2.90 20.39
N LEU A 4 -13.31 -2.46 19.77
CA LEU A 4 -13.31 -1.46 18.71
C LEU A 4 -12.80 -0.12 19.28
N TRP A 5 -12.39 0.80 18.40
CA TRP A 5 -12.09 2.17 18.79
C TRP A 5 -13.03 3.12 18.05
N ILE A 6 -13.98 3.69 18.75
CA ILE A 6 -14.99 4.55 18.13
C ILE A 6 -15.18 5.81 18.95
N ASN A 7 -15.14 6.97 18.29
CA ASN A 7 -15.34 8.28 18.91
C ASN A 7 -14.36 8.60 20.04
N GLY A 8 -13.09 8.18 19.90
CA GLY A 8 -12.01 8.48 20.83
C GLY A 8 -11.90 7.54 22.04
N GLU A 9 -12.64 6.44 22.07
CA GLU A 9 -12.65 5.50 23.19
C GLU A 9 -12.79 4.04 22.75
N PRO A 10 -12.33 3.07 23.56
CA PRO A 10 -12.63 1.65 23.35
C PRO A 10 -14.14 1.41 23.46
N ARG A 11 -14.68 0.63 22.51
CA ARG A 11 -16.11 0.32 22.46
C ARG A 11 -16.36 -1.16 22.21
N ARG A 12 -17.23 -1.76 23.02
CA ARG A 12 -17.70 -3.12 22.80
C ARG A 12 -18.49 -3.23 21.50
N SER A 13 -18.30 -4.33 20.78
CA SER A 13 -19.16 -4.64 19.64
C SER A 13 -20.59 -4.91 20.11
N THR A 14 -21.56 -4.52 19.27
CA THR A 14 -22.98 -4.88 19.46
C THR A 14 -23.23 -6.38 19.20
N GLY A 15 -22.26 -7.07 18.57
CA GLY A 15 -22.26 -8.52 18.34
C GLY A 15 -21.48 -9.31 19.41
N SER A 16 -21.56 -10.63 19.28
CA SER A 16 -20.84 -11.57 20.16
C SER A 16 -19.62 -12.23 19.49
N GLU A 17 -19.45 -12.01 18.17
CA GLU A 17 -18.38 -12.66 17.41
C GLU A 17 -17.00 -12.18 17.87
N ARG A 18 -16.08 -13.13 17.94
CA ARG A 18 -14.68 -12.93 18.38
C ARG A 18 -13.76 -13.62 17.39
N ARG A 19 -12.59 -13.05 17.25
CA ARG A 19 -11.52 -13.66 16.47
C ARG A 19 -10.27 -13.79 17.33
N ALA A 20 -9.78 -15.03 17.46
CA ALA A 20 -8.51 -15.32 18.08
C ALA A 20 -7.36 -14.96 17.13
N ILE A 21 -6.36 -14.24 17.64
CA ILE A 21 -5.14 -13.86 16.92
C ILE A 21 -4.01 -14.75 17.41
N TYR A 22 -3.29 -15.33 16.46
CA TYR A 22 -2.20 -16.27 16.73
C TYR A 22 -0.88 -15.77 16.15
N ASN A 23 0.19 -16.13 16.82
CA ASN A 23 1.54 -15.94 16.30
C ASN A 23 1.81 -16.98 15.19
N PRO A 24 2.08 -16.58 13.93
CA PRO A 24 2.27 -17.53 12.83
C PRO A 24 3.58 -18.34 12.94
N ALA A 25 4.52 -17.95 13.81
CA ALA A 25 5.75 -18.70 14.07
C ALA A 25 5.59 -19.79 15.15
N THR A 26 4.84 -19.49 16.21
CA THR A 26 4.72 -20.38 17.38
C THR A 26 3.34 -21.01 17.53
N LEU A 27 2.34 -20.52 16.81
CA LEU A 27 0.92 -20.82 16.94
C LEU A 27 0.34 -20.50 18.34
N GLU A 28 1.06 -19.72 19.12
CA GLU A 28 0.60 -19.20 20.41
C GLU A 28 -0.58 -18.26 20.20
N HIS A 29 -1.62 -18.39 21.04
CA HIS A 29 -2.71 -17.44 21.10
C HIS A 29 -2.23 -16.13 21.74
N LEU A 30 -2.33 -15.01 21.03
CA LEU A 30 -1.87 -13.70 21.47
C LEU A 30 -2.96 -12.91 22.19
N ASP A 31 -4.12 -12.80 21.58
CA ASP A 31 -5.28 -12.10 22.16
C ASP A 31 -6.54 -12.41 21.31
N ASP A 32 -7.70 -12.04 21.83
CA ASP A 32 -8.96 -12.04 21.08
C ASP A 32 -9.34 -10.60 20.71
N VAL A 33 -9.87 -10.41 19.51
CA VAL A 33 -10.49 -9.15 19.08
C VAL A 33 -11.97 -9.36 18.83
N VAL A 34 -12.79 -8.36 19.13
CA VAL A 34 -14.21 -8.37 18.76
C VAL A 34 -14.35 -8.22 17.25
N GLU A 35 -15.34 -8.85 16.62
CA GLU A 35 -15.74 -8.53 15.26
C GLU A 35 -16.87 -7.50 15.27
N ALA A 36 -16.72 -6.44 14.46
CA ALA A 36 -17.72 -5.41 14.31
C ALA A 36 -18.95 -5.93 13.56
N THR A 37 -20.13 -5.48 13.97
CA THR A 37 -21.36 -5.66 13.20
C THR A 37 -21.55 -4.52 12.19
N ALA A 38 -22.54 -4.62 11.32
CA ALA A 38 -22.92 -3.52 10.43
C ALA A 38 -23.38 -2.27 11.25
N GLU A 39 -23.97 -2.45 12.43
CA GLU A 39 -24.35 -1.37 13.33
C GLU A 39 -23.12 -0.66 13.91
N ASP A 40 -22.07 -1.41 14.28
CA ASP A 40 -20.81 -0.84 14.76
C ASP A 40 -20.11 -0.05 13.68
N VAL A 41 -20.08 -0.57 12.42
CA VAL A 41 -19.56 0.15 11.26
C VAL A 41 -20.32 1.45 11.05
N ARG A 42 -21.66 1.40 11.08
CA ARG A 42 -22.51 2.59 10.95
C ARG A 42 -22.20 3.62 12.05
N ALA A 43 -22.02 3.17 13.29
CA ALA A 43 -21.69 4.04 14.42
C ALA A 43 -20.30 4.69 14.26
N ALA A 44 -19.30 3.96 13.75
CA ALA A 44 -17.97 4.50 13.48
C ALA A 44 -18.00 5.55 12.34
N CYS A 45 -18.73 5.27 11.26
CA CYS A 45 -18.91 6.22 10.16
C CYS A 45 -19.67 7.48 10.60
N ALA A 46 -20.72 7.34 11.41
CA ALA A 46 -21.47 8.48 11.96
C ALA A 46 -20.61 9.35 12.90
N ALA A 47 -19.74 8.72 13.74
CA ALA A 47 -18.81 9.46 14.58
C ALA A 47 -17.81 10.25 13.72
N ALA A 48 -17.25 9.62 12.68
CA ALA A 48 -16.36 10.27 11.74
C ALA A 48 -17.04 11.43 10.99
N ALA A 49 -18.27 11.23 10.50
CA ALA A 49 -19.03 12.25 9.79
C ALA A 49 -19.38 13.47 10.68
N SER A 50 -19.72 13.23 11.94
CA SER A 50 -20.03 14.30 12.89
C SER A 50 -18.80 15.18 13.18
N GLN A 51 -17.61 14.59 13.22
CA GLN A 51 -16.35 15.28 13.48
C GLN A 51 -15.75 15.95 12.22
N ALA A 52 -16.09 15.49 11.01
CA ALA A 52 -15.47 15.91 9.76
C ALA A 52 -15.48 17.44 9.56
N ARG A 53 -16.59 18.10 9.85
CA ARG A 53 -16.69 19.56 9.72
C ARG A 53 -15.80 20.32 10.70
N HIS A 54 -15.63 19.85 11.92
CA HIS A 54 -14.75 20.48 12.90
C HIS A 54 -13.29 20.26 12.51
N TRP A 55 -12.92 19.02 12.20
CA TRP A 55 -11.57 18.65 11.82
C TRP A 55 -11.08 19.39 10.56
N SER A 56 -11.92 19.49 9.52
CA SER A 56 -11.57 20.20 8.27
C SER A 56 -11.34 21.70 8.46
N ARG A 57 -11.95 22.32 9.48
CA ARG A 57 -11.82 23.73 9.79
C ARG A 57 -10.60 24.06 10.66
N LEU A 58 -9.98 23.07 11.30
CA LEU A 58 -8.72 23.29 11.99
C LEU A 58 -7.68 23.78 10.97
N PRO A 59 -6.90 24.84 11.28
CA PRO A 59 -5.80 25.24 10.42
C PRO A 59 -4.85 24.05 10.16
N ALA A 60 -4.25 24.00 8.96
CA ALA A 60 -3.32 22.91 8.60
C ALA A 60 -2.14 22.81 9.58
N ILE A 61 -1.69 23.96 10.12
CA ILE A 61 -0.63 23.98 11.14
C ILE A 61 -1.05 23.24 12.43
N GLU A 62 -2.30 23.33 12.86
CA GLU A 62 -2.77 22.65 14.06
C GLU A 62 -2.93 21.13 13.81
N ARG A 63 -3.43 20.73 12.64
CA ARG A 63 -3.43 19.31 12.24
C ARG A 63 -2.02 18.76 12.14
N GLY A 64 -1.08 19.55 11.59
CA GLY A 64 0.34 19.19 11.50
C GLY A 64 0.98 18.96 12.87
N LYS A 65 0.71 19.80 13.87
CA LYS A 65 1.20 19.59 15.25
C LYS A 65 0.73 18.27 15.83
N LEU A 66 -0.54 17.90 15.61
CA LEU A 66 -1.09 16.64 16.08
C LEU A 66 -0.43 15.43 15.39
N LEU A 67 -0.17 15.52 14.08
CA LEU A 67 0.53 14.46 13.35
C LEU A 67 2.01 14.33 13.78
N HIS A 68 2.69 15.45 14.05
CA HIS A 68 4.04 15.43 14.63
C HIS A 68 4.05 14.76 16.01
N SER A 69 3.06 15.06 16.85
CA SER A 69 2.90 14.39 18.15
C SER A 69 2.70 12.88 17.97
N ALA A 70 1.87 12.46 17.02
CA ALA A 70 1.65 11.05 16.71
C ALA A 70 2.95 10.34 16.29
N ALA A 71 3.76 10.99 15.43
CA ALA A 71 5.06 10.46 15.01
C ALA A 71 6.05 10.30 16.19
N GLY A 72 6.08 11.27 17.09
CA GLY A 72 6.88 11.20 18.32
C GLY A 72 6.46 10.02 19.21
N LEU A 73 5.17 9.92 19.52
CA LEU A 73 4.61 8.82 20.32
C LEU A 73 4.84 7.45 19.66
N MET A 74 4.83 7.37 18.33
CA MET A 74 5.12 6.13 17.61
C MET A 74 6.58 5.70 17.76
N ARG A 75 7.54 6.65 17.74
CA ARG A 75 8.95 6.36 18.02
C ARG A 75 9.18 5.95 19.48
N ASP A 76 8.49 6.59 20.41
CA ASP A 76 8.54 6.23 21.83
C ASP A 76 8.01 4.80 22.08
N ASP A 77 7.02 4.35 21.33
CA ASP A 77 6.42 3.00 21.41
C ASP A 77 7.05 1.99 20.42
N ARG A 78 8.14 2.35 19.73
CA ARG A 78 8.77 1.57 18.64
C ARG A 78 9.11 0.14 19.04
N ALA A 79 9.65 -0.05 20.24
CA ALA A 79 10.06 -1.36 20.73
C ALA A 79 8.86 -2.33 20.85
N GLU A 80 7.76 -1.84 21.39
CA GLU A 80 6.55 -2.63 21.61
C GLU A 80 5.75 -2.84 20.32
N LEU A 81 5.63 -1.80 19.48
CA LEU A 81 4.96 -1.90 18.19
C LEU A 81 5.69 -2.90 17.30
N SER A 82 7.03 -2.83 17.18
CA SER A 82 7.80 -3.77 16.37
C SER A 82 7.67 -5.22 16.87
N ALA A 83 7.70 -5.42 18.19
CA ALA A 83 7.52 -6.74 18.77
C ALA A 83 6.11 -7.30 18.53
N LEU A 84 5.08 -6.46 18.61
CA LEU A 84 3.71 -6.86 18.36
C LEU A 84 3.48 -7.19 16.88
N LEU A 85 3.98 -6.36 15.95
CA LEU A 85 3.98 -6.62 14.51
C LEU A 85 4.64 -7.97 14.18
N THR A 86 5.79 -8.27 14.80
CA THR A 86 6.47 -9.55 14.61
C THR A 86 5.64 -10.72 15.14
N ARG A 87 5.07 -10.58 16.33
CA ARG A 87 4.27 -11.67 16.92
C ARG A 87 2.99 -11.96 16.16
N GLU A 88 2.27 -10.94 15.67
CA GLU A 88 1.01 -11.19 14.94
C GLU A 88 1.21 -11.43 13.44
N GLY A 89 2.28 -10.89 12.82
CA GLY A 89 2.54 -10.97 11.38
C GLY A 89 3.62 -11.98 10.97
N GLY A 90 4.54 -12.31 11.88
CA GLY A 90 5.65 -13.24 11.64
C GLY A 90 6.90 -12.63 10.99
N LYS A 91 6.82 -11.43 10.47
CA LYS A 91 7.93 -10.71 9.85
C LYS A 91 9.08 -10.48 10.85
N PRO A 92 10.37 -10.61 10.46
CA PRO A 92 11.50 -10.35 11.35
C PRO A 92 11.40 -9.00 12.06
N ARG A 93 11.81 -8.96 13.34
CA ARG A 93 11.68 -7.75 14.15
C ARG A 93 12.46 -6.57 13.60
N ILE A 94 13.60 -6.83 12.96
CA ILE A 94 14.38 -5.77 12.31
C ILE A 94 13.59 -5.07 11.22
N GLU A 95 12.88 -5.81 10.36
CA GLU A 95 12.00 -5.25 9.34
C GLU A 95 10.83 -4.45 9.95
N ASN A 96 10.33 -4.88 11.11
CA ASN A 96 9.26 -4.18 11.82
C ASN A 96 9.74 -2.94 12.58
N LEU A 97 11.01 -2.89 13.00
CA LEU A 97 11.62 -1.67 13.51
C LEU A 97 11.70 -0.59 12.44
N ASP A 98 12.03 -0.99 11.21
CA ASP A 98 12.04 -0.10 10.05
C ASP A 98 10.62 0.33 9.66
N GLU A 99 9.65 -0.60 9.65
CA GLU A 99 8.24 -0.27 9.39
C GLU A 99 7.74 0.84 10.32
N VAL A 100 8.03 0.76 11.62
CA VAL A 100 7.60 1.79 12.59
C VAL A 100 8.28 3.13 12.32
N GLU A 101 9.56 3.15 11.95
CA GLU A 101 10.28 4.40 11.63
C GLU A 101 9.75 5.02 10.32
N TRP A 102 9.51 4.22 9.29
CA TRP A 102 8.91 4.70 8.03
C TRP A 102 7.51 5.28 8.25
N CYS A 103 6.71 4.68 9.13
CA CYS A 103 5.42 5.25 9.53
C CYS A 103 5.58 6.62 10.21
N ALA A 104 6.52 6.75 11.14
CA ALA A 104 6.76 8.00 11.84
C ALA A 104 7.26 9.10 10.88
N ALA A 105 8.16 8.75 9.95
CA ALA A 105 8.64 9.66 8.91
C ALA A 105 7.49 10.13 7.99
N CYS A 106 6.63 9.22 7.54
CA CYS A 106 5.47 9.54 6.70
C CYS A 106 4.48 10.48 7.42
N LEU A 107 4.19 10.26 8.71
CA LEU A 107 3.37 11.17 9.52
C LEU A 107 3.97 12.58 9.56
N GLN A 108 5.30 12.70 9.73
CA GLN A 108 6.01 13.98 9.72
C GLN A 108 5.95 14.64 8.35
N PHE A 109 6.22 13.88 7.28
CA PHE A 109 6.16 14.39 5.92
C PHE A 109 4.80 15.03 5.64
N TYR A 110 3.70 14.34 5.91
CA TYR A 110 2.36 14.89 5.65
C TYR A 110 1.97 16.03 6.59
N ALA A 111 2.49 16.07 7.81
CA ALA A 111 2.35 17.22 8.71
C ALA A 111 2.93 18.50 8.09
N GLU A 112 4.05 18.39 7.35
CA GLU A 112 4.71 19.53 6.69
C GLU A 112 4.08 19.84 5.31
N VAL A 113 3.81 18.81 4.49
CA VAL A 113 3.24 19.00 3.15
C VAL A 113 1.88 19.66 3.20
N ALA A 114 1.02 19.29 4.17
CA ALA A 114 -0.29 19.91 4.32
C ALA A 114 -0.23 21.41 4.62
N ARG A 115 0.82 21.86 5.30
CA ARG A 115 1.04 23.31 5.60
C ARG A 115 1.46 24.09 4.37
N ASN A 116 2.17 23.45 3.45
CA ASN A 116 2.71 24.07 2.24
C ASN A 116 1.79 23.89 1.02
N SER A 117 0.77 23.05 1.13
CA SER A 117 -0.14 22.81 0.03
C SER A 117 -1.15 23.93 -0.16
N HIS A 118 -1.26 24.44 -1.37
CA HIS A 118 -2.07 25.61 -1.74
C HIS A 118 -2.83 25.36 -3.04
N GLY A 119 -3.77 26.24 -3.35
CA GLY A 119 -4.41 26.33 -4.66
C GLY A 119 -3.59 27.17 -5.63
N SER A 120 -4.16 27.41 -6.80
CA SER A 120 -3.55 28.19 -7.88
C SER A 120 -4.28 29.50 -8.08
N SER A 121 -3.55 30.57 -8.38
CA SER A 121 -4.11 31.81 -8.95
C SER A 121 -4.21 31.64 -10.46
N ILE A 122 -5.38 31.98 -11.04
CA ILE A 122 -5.68 31.80 -12.46
C ILE A 122 -5.93 33.18 -13.06
N PRO A 123 -5.36 33.52 -14.25
CA PRO A 123 -5.60 34.79 -14.91
C PRO A 123 -7.11 35.04 -15.13
N PRO A 124 -7.61 36.25 -14.86
CA PRO A 124 -9.01 36.59 -15.08
C PRO A 124 -9.34 36.73 -16.58
N THR A 125 -10.61 36.60 -16.93
CA THR A 125 -11.12 36.80 -18.26
C THR A 125 -11.65 38.25 -18.50
N ALA A 126 -11.77 39.04 -17.41
CA ALA A 126 -12.19 40.42 -17.45
C ALA A 126 -11.51 41.23 -16.32
N GLU A 127 -11.51 42.57 -16.42
CA GLU A 127 -10.74 43.51 -15.59
C GLU A 127 -11.02 43.40 -14.08
N HIS A 128 -12.28 43.16 -13.69
CA HIS A 128 -12.73 43.18 -12.29
C HIS A 128 -12.90 41.77 -11.69
N GLN A 129 -12.12 40.81 -12.19
CA GLN A 129 -12.26 39.43 -11.78
C GLN A 129 -10.99 38.89 -11.11
N ILE A 130 -11.20 38.01 -10.13
CA ILE A 130 -10.16 37.20 -9.52
C ILE A 130 -10.60 35.73 -9.62
N ASN A 131 -9.71 34.88 -10.15
CA ASN A 131 -9.94 33.44 -10.23
C ASN A 131 -8.85 32.70 -9.47
N PHE A 132 -9.27 31.77 -8.63
CA PHE A 132 -8.34 30.91 -7.88
C PHE A 132 -8.97 29.57 -7.58
N THR A 133 -8.13 28.61 -7.22
CA THR A 133 -8.59 27.30 -6.73
C THR A 133 -8.31 27.15 -5.25
N ILE A 134 -9.16 26.39 -4.58
CA ILE A 134 -8.92 25.89 -3.22
C ILE A 134 -9.03 24.36 -3.20
N LYS A 135 -8.35 23.73 -2.25
CA LYS A 135 -8.42 22.29 -2.00
C LYS A 135 -9.34 22.03 -0.81
N GLU A 136 -10.35 21.18 -0.99
CA GLU A 136 -11.31 20.80 0.06
C GLU A 136 -11.20 19.31 0.37
N PRO A 137 -11.26 18.90 1.66
CA PRO A 137 -11.28 17.49 2.02
C PRO A 137 -12.55 16.79 1.52
N LEU A 138 -12.45 15.49 1.25
CA LEU A 138 -13.57 14.66 0.78
C LEU A 138 -14.62 14.41 1.89
N GLY A 139 -14.17 14.29 3.15
CA GLY A 139 -15.02 14.00 4.31
C GLY A 139 -14.56 12.75 5.07
N VAL A 140 -15.37 11.68 5.09
CA VAL A 140 -14.98 10.42 5.74
C VAL A 140 -14.24 9.51 4.77
N VAL A 141 -13.07 9.03 5.19
CA VAL A 141 -12.23 8.07 4.44
C VAL A 141 -12.27 6.70 5.11
N ALA A 142 -12.61 5.67 4.36
CA ALA A 142 -12.45 4.29 4.76
C ALA A 142 -11.03 3.81 4.41
N ALA A 143 -10.20 3.48 5.42
CA ALA A 143 -8.87 2.95 5.25
C ALA A 143 -8.88 1.43 5.52
N ILE A 144 -8.75 0.61 4.48
CA ILE A 144 -8.80 -0.86 4.56
C ILE A 144 -7.44 -1.40 4.17
N VAL A 145 -6.76 -2.08 5.11
CA VAL A 145 -5.36 -2.45 4.95
C VAL A 145 -5.11 -3.95 5.09
N PRO A 146 -4.06 -4.48 4.43
CA PRO A 146 -3.69 -5.89 4.47
C PRO A 146 -2.82 -6.21 5.70
N PHE A 147 -2.32 -7.46 5.76
CA PHE A 147 -1.59 -8.02 6.89
C PHE A 147 -0.07 -7.82 6.81
N ASN A 148 0.50 -7.62 5.62
CA ASN A 148 1.94 -7.74 5.39
C ASN A 148 2.78 -6.56 5.89
N TYR A 149 2.26 -5.34 5.78
CA TYR A 149 2.77 -4.10 6.36
C TYR A 149 1.60 -3.33 6.98
N PRO A 150 1.04 -3.83 8.10
CA PRO A 150 -0.25 -3.35 8.60
C PRO A 150 -0.22 -1.90 9.08
N LEU A 151 0.90 -1.42 9.61
CA LEU A 151 1.04 -0.03 10.04
C LEU A 151 1.51 0.88 8.90
N LEU A 152 2.47 0.46 8.10
CA LEU A 152 2.99 1.28 7.00
C LEU A 152 1.90 1.62 6.00
N LEU A 153 1.21 0.59 5.49
CA LEU A 153 0.12 0.78 4.52
C LEU A 153 -1.10 1.47 5.12
N LEU A 154 -1.28 1.41 6.43
CA LEU A 154 -2.27 2.22 7.13
C LEU A 154 -1.87 3.69 7.15
N VAL A 155 -0.65 3.98 7.57
CA VAL A 155 -0.16 5.36 7.70
C VAL A 155 -0.09 6.06 6.35
N TRP A 156 0.28 5.37 5.27
CA TRP A 156 0.23 5.90 3.90
C TRP A 156 -1.17 6.40 3.49
N LYS A 157 -2.22 5.85 4.09
CA LYS A 157 -3.62 6.27 3.86
C LYS A 157 -4.08 7.35 4.83
N ILE A 158 -3.87 7.11 6.14
CA ILE A 158 -4.46 7.99 7.15
C ILE A 158 -3.67 9.29 7.38
N ALA A 159 -2.34 9.29 7.18
CA ALA A 159 -1.55 10.50 7.35
C ALA A 159 -1.96 11.58 6.33
N PRO A 160 -1.99 11.32 5.00
CA PRO A 160 -2.47 12.30 4.03
C PRO A 160 -3.96 12.63 4.22
N ALA A 161 -4.81 11.64 4.54
CA ALA A 161 -6.24 11.87 4.76
C ALA A 161 -6.48 12.85 5.92
N LEU A 162 -5.86 12.62 7.08
CA LEU A 162 -5.96 13.49 8.26
C LEU A 162 -5.33 14.86 7.99
N ALA A 163 -4.17 14.90 7.35
CA ALA A 163 -3.47 16.13 6.98
C ALA A 163 -4.32 17.00 6.04
N ALA A 164 -5.01 16.38 5.07
CA ALA A 164 -5.95 17.05 4.17
C ALA A 164 -7.20 17.60 4.87
N GLY A 165 -7.52 17.13 6.08
CA GLY A 165 -8.71 17.53 6.86
C GLY A 165 -9.87 16.54 6.80
N ASN A 166 -9.64 15.30 6.37
CA ASN A 166 -10.61 14.21 6.43
C ASN A 166 -10.58 13.50 7.78
N THR A 167 -11.68 12.87 8.14
CA THR A 167 -11.76 11.89 9.24
C THR A 167 -11.66 10.48 8.67
N VAL A 168 -11.26 9.51 9.51
CA VAL A 168 -10.97 8.16 9.03
C VAL A 168 -11.70 7.08 9.82
N VAL A 169 -12.13 6.03 9.10
CA VAL A 169 -12.56 4.75 9.68
C VAL A 169 -11.63 3.66 9.16
N ILE A 170 -10.89 3.05 10.06
CA ILE A 170 -9.85 2.08 9.78
C ILE A 170 -10.43 0.67 9.90
N LYS A 171 -10.15 -0.19 8.91
CA LYS A 171 -10.36 -1.64 9.00
C LYS A 171 -9.02 -2.36 8.78
N PRO A 172 -8.33 -2.79 9.83
CA PRO A 172 -7.14 -3.61 9.71
C PRO A 172 -7.46 -4.99 9.11
N SER A 173 -6.41 -5.69 8.67
CA SER A 173 -6.55 -7.13 8.36
C SER A 173 -7.07 -7.88 9.59
N GLU A 174 -7.92 -8.86 9.36
CA GLU A 174 -8.40 -9.77 10.40
C GLU A 174 -7.30 -10.67 11.00
N LEU A 175 -6.12 -10.71 10.36
CA LEU A 175 -4.97 -11.51 10.83
C LEU A 175 -4.00 -10.69 11.67
N THR A 176 -3.95 -9.36 11.49
CA THR A 176 -2.99 -8.46 12.15
C THR A 176 -3.66 -7.18 12.66
N PRO A 177 -4.67 -7.26 13.54
CA PRO A 177 -5.36 -6.09 14.05
C PRO A 177 -4.72 -5.48 15.31
N LEU A 178 -3.87 -6.23 16.03
CA LEU A 178 -3.43 -5.84 17.38
C LEU A 178 -2.49 -4.63 17.35
N ALA A 179 -1.54 -4.58 16.42
CA ALA A 179 -0.62 -3.45 16.27
C ALA A 179 -1.39 -2.18 15.85
N THR A 180 -2.39 -2.31 14.97
CA THR A 180 -3.25 -1.17 14.58
C THR A 180 -4.03 -0.61 15.78
N LEU A 181 -4.65 -1.47 16.58
CA LEU A 181 -5.37 -1.04 17.79
C LEU A 181 -4.43 -0.36 18.78
N ARG A 182 -3.24 -0.93 19.03
CA ARG A 182 -2.22 -0.31 19.90
C ARG A 182 -1.77 1.04 19.35
N PHE A 183 -1.48 1.14 18.07
CA PHE A 183 -1.07 2.38 17.43
C PHE A 183 -2.12 3.49 17.62
N VAL A 184 -3.40 3.18 17.37
CA VAL A 184 -4.47 4.17 17.55
C VAL A 184 -4.63 4.56 19.02
N GLU A 185 -4.63 3.61 19.94
CA GLU A 185 -4.74 3.86 21.37
C GLU A 185 -3.56 4.69 21.92
N ARG A 186 -2.32 4.36 21.52
CA ARG A 186 -1.11 5.00 22.07
C ARG A 186 -0.70 6.26 21.35
N CYS A 187 -0.88 6.30 20.03
CA CYS A 187 -0.29 7.35 19.21
C CYS A 187 -1.34 8.32 18.62
N LEU A 188 -2.63 7.96 18.57
CA LEU A 188 -3.67 8.80 17.95
C LEU A 188 -4.80 9.20 18.91
N SER A 189 -4.80 8.72 20.17
CA SER A 189 -5.87 9.02 21.14
C SER A 189 -5.95 10.50 21.55
N HIS A 190 -4.89 11.28 21.30
CA HIS A 190 -4.87 12.72 21.53
C HIS A 190 -5.56 13.54 20.43
N LEU A 191 -5.96 12.90 19.31
CA LEU A 191 -6.76 13.54 18.28
C LEU A 191 -8.21 13.73 18.77
N PRO A 192 -8.95 14.72 18.24
CA PRO A 192 -10.34 14.91 18.62
C PRO A 192 -11.18 13.64 18.43
N PRO A 193 -12.13 13.35 19.37
CA PRO A 193 -13.03 12.21 19.23
C PRO A 193 -13.72 12.18 17.87
N GLY A 194 -13.78 10.99 17.24
CA GLY A 194 -14.34 10.79 15.92
C GLY A 194 -13.38 11.08 14.75
N ALA A 195 -12.24 11.76 14.95
CA ALA A 195 -11.27 11.97 13.88
C ALA A 195 -10.69 10.64 13.36
N VAL A 196 -10.47 9.68 14.26
CA VAL A 196 -9.98 8.32 13.96
C VAL A 196 -10.86 7.29 14.63
N ASN A 197 -11.32 6.30 13.86
CA ASN A 197 -12.14 5.19 14.35
C ASN A 197 -11.57 3.86 13.79
N VAL A 198 -11.70 2.76 14.54
CA VAL A 198 -11.26 1.42 14.12
C VAL A 198 -12.38 0.41 14.29
N VAL A 199 -12.67 -0.32 13.23
CA VAL A 199 -13.57 -1.47 13.23
C VAL A 199 -12.81 -2.72 12.79
N THR A 200 -12.81 -3.74 13.64
CA THR A 200 -12.13 -5.02 13.38
C THR A 200 -13.11 -6.03 12.78
N GLY A 201 -12.63 -6.93 11.95
CA GLY A 201 -13.42 -8.00 11.34
C GLY A 201 -13.01 -8.34 9.91
N GLY A 202 -13.69 -9.31 9.35
CA GLY A 202 -13.42 -9.88 8.03
C GLY A 202 -14.06 -9.12 6.87
N ALA A 203 -14.35 -9.87 5.78
CA ALA A 203 -14.87 -9.32 4.52
C ALA A 203 -16.23 -8.63 4.67
N ALA A 204 -17.11 -9.12 5.56
CA ALA A 204 -18.44 -8.53 5.79
C ALA A 204 -18.33 -7.10 6.35
N VAL A 205 -17.43 -6.88 7.30
CA VAL A 205 -17.13 -5.56 7.88
C VAL A 205 -16.58 -4.62 6.81
N GLY A 206 -15.65 -5.12 5.96
CA GLY A 206 -15.12 -4.34 4.84
C GLY A 206 -16.21 -3.94 3.85
N ALA A 207 -17.13 -4.85 3.51
CA ALA A 207 -18.25 -4.55 2.61
C ALA A 207 -19.21 -3.50 3.21
N ALA A 208 -19.56 -3.65 4.49
CA ALA A 208 -20.40 -2.69 5.19
C ALA A 208 -19.75 -1.28 5.20
N LEU A 209 -18.44 -1.19 5.40
CA LEU A 209 -17.71 0.07 5.38
C LEU A 209 -17.69 0.71 3.97
N VAL A 210 -17.50 -0.09 2.93
CA VAL A 210 -17.53 0.37 1.53
C VAL A 210 -18.91 0.92 1.15
N ASP A 211 -19.98 0.31 1.67
CA ASP A 211 -21.37 0.67 1.35
C ASP A 211 -21.92 1.84 2.18
N ASP A 212 -21.27 2.16 3.31
CA ASP A 212 -21.78 3.18 4.22
C ASP A 212 -21.90 4.54 3.52
N PRO A 213 -23.07 5.22 3.57
CA PRO A 213 -23.34 6.44 2.82
C PRO A 213 -22.53 7.66 3.26
N ASP A 214 -21.98 7.66 4.49
CA ASP A 214 -21.13 8.76 4.96
C ASP A 214 -19.69 8.66 4.42
N VAL A 215 -19.25 7.48 4.02
CA VAL A 215 -17.92 7.28 3.41
C VAL A 215 -17.88 7.92 2.02
N ARG A 216 -16.91 8.78 1.80
CA ARG A 216 -16.71 9.51 0.53
C ARG A 216 -15.51 9.02 -0.27
N CYS A 217 -14.54 8.42 0.41
CA CYS A 217 -13.34 7.87 -0.21
C CYS A 217 -13.01 6.51 0.40
N ILE A 218 -12.58 5.57 -0.44
CA ILE A 218 -12.11 4.26 -0.02
C ILE A 218 -10.65 4.13 -0.42
N ALA A 219 -9.76 4.09 0.58
CA ALA A 219 -8.35 3.80 0.42
C ALA A 219 -8.11 2.34 0.80
N PHE A 220 -7.74 1.53 -0.17
CA PHE A 220 -7.63 0.08 -0.04
C PHE A 220 -6.29 -0.42 -0.55
N THR A 221 -5.63 -1.28 0.22
CA THR A 221 -4.53 -2.12 -0.26
C THR A 221 -4.89 -3.59 -0.08
N GLY A 222 -4.70 -4.39 -1.14
CA GLY A 222 -4.97 -5.82 -1.10
C GLY A 222 -5.01 -6.47 -2.48
N SER A 223 -5.70 -7.61 -2.61
CA SER A 223 -5.73 -8.33 -3.89
C SER A 223 -6.52 -7.59 -4.97
N THR A 224 -6.08 -7.72 -6.23
CA THR A 224 -6.74 -7.15 -7.41
C THR A 224 -8.22 -7.54 -7.49
N ALA A 225 -8.55 -8.79 -7.18
CA ALA A 225 -9.95 -9.26 -7.20
C ALA A 225 -10.85 -8.55 -6.19
N VAL A 226 -10.34 -8.23 -5.00
CA VAL A 226 -11.08 -7.48 -3.97
C VAL A 226 -11.17 -6.02 -4.35
N GLY A 227 -10.06 -5.40 -4.81
CA GLY A 227 -10.03 -4.01 -5.24
C GLY A 227 -11.01 -3.74 -6.39
N THR A 228 -11.09 -4.65 -7.38
CA THR A 228 -12.06 -4.55 -8.48
C THR A 228 -13.51 -4.52 -7.96
N ARG A 229 -13.85 -5.39 -6.99
CA ARG A 229 -15.19 -5.39 -6.38
C ARG A 229 -15.48 -4.09 -5.61
N ILE A 230 -14.48 -3.57 -4.90
CA ILE A 230 -14.60 -2.28 -4.20
C ILE A 230 -14.83 -1.16 -5.22
N ALA A 231 -14.07 -1.11 -6.32
CA ALA A 231 -14.23 -0.11 -7.37
C ALA A 231 -15.65 -0.11 -7.97
N ILE A 232 -16.21 -1.29 -8.25
CA ILE A 232 -17.57 -1.44 -8.77
C ILE A 232 -18.59 -0.85 -7.78
N ARG A 233 -18.52 -1.24 -6.49
CA ARG A 233 -19.44 -0.75 -5.47
C ARG A 233 -19.29 0.75 -5.19
N ALA A 234 -18.06 1.25 -5.21
CA ALA A 234 -17.78 2.68 -5.05
C ALA A 234 -18.38 3.51 -6.21
N ALA A 235 -18.30 3.00 -7.44
CA ALA A 235 -18.84 3.66 -8.63
C ALA A 235 -20.36 3.82 -8.57
N GLU A 236 -21.10 2.87 -7.99
CA GLU A 236 -22.56 2.96 -7.79
C GLU A 236 -22.98 4.16 -6.94
N GLN A 237 -22.08 4.65 -6.08
CA GLN A 237 -22.31 5.78 -5.19
C GLN A 237 -21.40 6.98 -5.49
N LEU A 238 -20.65 6.95 -6.61
CA LEU A 238 -19.67 7.98 -7.02
C LEU A 238 -18.65 8.31 -5.94
N LYS A 239 -18.24 7.31 -5.13
CA LYS A 239 -17.18 7.46 -4.13
C LYS A 239 -15.82 7.49 -4.81
N ARG A 240 -14.91 8.29 -4.27
CA ARG A 240 -13.50 8.24 -4.66
C ARG A 240 -12.88 6.92 -4.21
N VAL A 241 -11.94 6.43 -4.99
CA VAL A 241 -11.14 5.26 -4.64
C VAL A 241 -9.64 5.55 -4.81
N ASN A 242 -8.85 5.07 -3.87
CA ASN A 242 -7.40 4.94 -3.97
C ASN A 242 -7.07 3.47 -3.72
N LEU A 243 -6.66 2.75 -4.76
CA LEU A 243 -6.53 1.30 -4.75
C LEU A 243 -5.08 0.91 -5.03
N GLU A 244 -4.44 0.30 -4.06
CA GLU A 244 -3.13 -0.33 -4.19
C GLU A 244 -3.31 -1.85 -4.20
N LEU A 245 -2.99 -2.48 -5.34
CA LEU A 245 -3.36 -3.86 -5.61
C LEU A 245 -2.12 -4.73 -5.84
N GLY A 246 -2.33 -5.97 -6.29
CA GLY A 246 -1.25 -6.90 -6.55
C GLY A 246 -0.31 -6.47 -7.69
N GLY A 247 0.86 -7.07 -7.71
CA GLY A 247 1.88 -6.89 -8.75
C GLY A 247 2.61 -8.19 -9.06
N ILE A 248 3.21 -8.26 -10.23
CA ILE A 248 4.16 -9.30 -10.65
C ILE A 248 5.45 -8.64 -11.15
N ASP A 249 6.03 -7.84 -10.31
CA ASP A 249 7.10 -6.92 -10.66
C ASP A 249 8.33 -7.64 -11.25
N PRO A 250 8.86 -7.14 -12.38
CA PRO A 250 10.10 -7.65 -12.94
C PRO A 250 11.31 -7.09 -12.19
N LEU A 251 12.36 -7.91 -12.09
CA LEU A 251 13.72 -7.49 -11.78
C LEU A 251 14.63 -7.97 -12.92
N ILE A 252 15.17 -7.04 -13.69
CA ILE A 252 16.04 -7.35 -14.81
C ILE A 252 17.50 -7.26 -14.37
N VAL A 253 18.31 -8.26 -14.74
CA VAL A 253 19.76 -8.25 -14.53
C VAL A 253 20.43 -8.27 -15.90
N PHE A 254 21.04 -7.14 -16.29
CA PHE A 254 21.77 -6.99 -17.54
C PHE A 254 23.20 -7.54 -17.43
N GLU A 255 23.87 -7.75 -18.58
CA GLU A 255 25.19 -8.38 -18.64
C GLU A 255 26.33 -7.60 -17.94
N ASP A 256 26.14 -6.27 -17.83
CA ASP A 256 27.07 -5.34 -17.18
C ASP A 256 26.76 -5.10 -15.70
N ALA A 257 25.76 -5.79 -15.15
CA ALA A 257 25.41 -5.66 -13.74
C ALA A 257 26.53 -6.16 -12.83
N ASP A 258 26.78 -5.40 -11.76
CA ASP A 258 27.63 -5.86 -10.67
C ASP A 258 26.90 -6.95 -9.87
N LEU A 259 27.35 -8.20 -10.00
CA LEU A 259 26.68 -9.33 -9.33
C LEU A 259 26.88 -9.33 -7.81
N ASP A 260 27.92 -8.69 -7.28
CA ASP A 260 28.12 -8.55 -5.83
C ASP A 260 27.04 -7.63 -5.21
N VAL A 261 26.40 -6.80 -6.03
CA VAL A 261 25.25 -5.95 -5.65
C VAL A 261 23.93 -6.57 -6.09
N ALA A 262 23.85 -7.04 -7.33
CA ALA A 262 22.59 -7.50 -7.91
C ALA A 262 22.05 -8.79 -7.27
N VAL A 263 22.93 -9.70 -6.83
CA VAL A 263 22.51 -10.97 -6.21
C VAL A 263 21.88 -10.76 -4.82
N PRO A 264 22.56 -10.11 -3.85
CA PRO A 264 21.94 -9.86 -2.56
C PRO A 264 20.70 -8.95 -2.68
N GLY A 265 20.72 -7.95 -3.56
CA GLY A 265 19.57 -7.10 -3.82
C GLY A 265 18.38 -7.85 -4.42
N ALA A 266 18.59 -8.77 -5.35
CA ALA A 266 17.54 -9.62 -5.90
C ALA A 266 16.97 -10.59 -4.85
N ALA A 267 17.83 -11.17 -4.01
CA ALA A 267 17.41 -12.03 -2.90
C ALA A 267 16.55 -11.25 -1.92
N TRP A 268 16.99 -10.07 -1.49
CA TRP A 268 16.25 -9.20 -0.60
C TRP A 268 14.91 -8.76 -1.22
N ALA A 269 14.94 -8.26 -2.45
CA ALA A 269 13.73 -7.83 -3.16
C ALA A 269 12.70 -8.96 -3.35
N ARG A 270 13.15 -10.22 -3.35
CA ARG A 270 12.25 -11.35 -3.50
C ARG A 270 11.80 -11.97 -2.19
N PHE A 271 12.68 -12.04 -1.18
CA PHE A 271 12.43 -12.83 0.03
C PHE A 271 12.10 -11.99 1.28
N LEU A 272 12.22 -10.65 1.22
CA LEU A 272 11.75 -9.73 2.26
C LEU A 272 10.35 -10.11 2.71
N ASN A 273 10.09 -10.15 4.03
CA ASN A 273 8.82 -10.62 4.61
C ASN A 273 8.35 -11.97 4.04
N ASN A 274 9.28 -12.90 3.79
CA ASN A 274 9.01 -14.20 3.17
C ASN A 274 8.28 -14.09 1.81
N GLY A 275 8.61 -13.07 1.01
CA GLY A 275 8.02 -12.79 -0.29
C GLY A 275 6.59 -12.25 -0.25
N GLN A 276 6.06 -11.90 0.94
CA GLN A 276 4.72 -11.36 1.12
C GLN A 276 4.71 -9.83 0.93
N VAL A 277 5.22 -9.36 -0.20
CA VAL A 277 5.35 -7.96 -0.57
C VAL A 277 4.72 -7.72 -1.94
N CYS A 278 3.92 -6.67 -2.09
CA CYS A 278 3.24 -6.35 -3.35
C CYS A 278 4.24 -6.02 -4.47
N THR A 279 5.29 -5.25 -4.17
CA THR A 279 6.39 -4.86 -5.07
C THR A 279 7.52 -5.89 -5.15
N SER A 280 7.41 -7.03 -4.47
CA SER A 280 8.43 -8.07 -4.52
C SER A 280 8.79 -8.47 -5.95
N ALA A 281 10.08 -8.71 -6.22
CA ALA A 281 10.61 -9.13 -7.51
C ALA A 281 10.17 -10.56 -7.89
N LYS A 282 8.94 -10.71 -8.36
CA LYS A 282 8.32 -12.03 -8.64
C LYS A 282 8.85 -12.66 -9.92
N ARG A 283 9.33 -11.84 -10.86
CA ARG A 283 9.94 -12.26 -12.13
C ARG A 283 11.38 -11.77 -12.21
N ILE A 284 12.36 -12.64 -12.03
CA ILE A 284 13.76 -12.29 -12.20
C ILE A 284 14.15 -12.63 -13.64
N ILE A 285 14.44 -11.62 -14.46
CA ILE A 285 14.75 -11.73 -15.89
C ILE A 285 16.23 -11.49 -16.05
N VAL A 286 16.98 -12.51 -16.53
CA VAL A 286 18.44 -12.45 -16.63
C VAL A 286 18.86 -12.66 -18.06
N VAL A 287 19.75 -11.81 -18.56
CA VAL A 287 20.33 -11.99 -19.90
C VAL A 287 21.31 -13.17 -19.92
N ARG A 288 21.29 -13.94 -21.02
CA ARG A 288 21.99 -15.21 -21.19
C ARG A 288 23.47 -15.18 -20.81
N PRO A 289 24.27 -14.14 -21.16
CA PRO A 289 25.73 -14.15 -20.87
C PRO A 289 26.10 -14.30 -19.40
N ILE A 290 25.18 -13.90 -18.48
CA ILE A 290 25.47 -13.96 -17.04
C ILE A 290 24.50 -14.88 -16.27
N ALA A 291 23.53 -15.50 -16.96
CA ALA A 291 22.44 -16.22 -16.33
C ALA A 291 22.90 -17.36 -15.41
N ASP A 292 23.85 -18.17 -15.85
CA ASP A 292 24.35 -19.29 -15.04
C ASP A 292 25.06 -18.78 -13.79
N ARG A 293 25.97 -17.81 -13.94
CA ARG A 293 26.71 -17.21 -12.82
C ARG A 293 25.80 -16.53 -11.82
N PHE A 294 24.84 -15.73 -12.30
CA PHE A 294 23.84 -15.09 -11.43
C PHE A 294 23.01 -16.13 -10.67
N THR A 295 22.53 -17.16 -11.37
CA THR A 295 21.70 -18.22 -10.78
C THR A 295 22.46 -19.00 -9.70
N GLU A 296 23.71 -19.41 -9.98
CA GLU A 296 24.56 -20.10 -9.00
C GLU A 296 24.80 -19.24 -7.75
N GLN A 297 25.13 -17.96 -7.94
CA GLN A 297 25.36 -17.03 -6.83
C GLN A 297 24.06 -16.77 -6.04
N LEU A 298 22.89 -16.62 -6.70
CA LEU A 298 21.63 -16.43 -6.02
C LEU A 298 21.24 -17.66 -5.18
N VAL A 299 21.44 -18.86 -5.70
CA VAL A 299 21.24 -20.11 -4.94
C VAL A 299 22.19 -20.16 -3.74
N ALA A 300 23.47 -19.86 -3.94
CA ALA A 300 24.45 -19.87 -2.86
C ALA A 300 24.10 -18.84 -1.78
N HIS A 301 23.71 -17.62 -2.17
CA HIS A 301 23.29 -16.56 -1.25
C HIS A 301 22.00 -16.96 -0.49
N THR A 302 21.01 -17.51 -1.18
CA THR A 302 19.75 -17.94 -0.57
C THR A 302 19.96 -19.00 0.53
N ARG A 303 20.96 -19.88 0.36
CA ARG A 303 21.32 -20.90 1.37
C ARG A 303 21.91 -20.33 2.65
N THR A 304 22.39 -19.08 2.62
CA THR A 304 22.92 -18.43 3.85
C THR A 304 21.83 -17.84 4.73
N LEU A 305 20.59 -17.71 4.21
CA LEU A 305 19.48 -17.09 4.95
C LEU A 305 18.97 -18.00 6.07
N THR A 306 18.85 -17.43 7.26
CA THR A 306 18.33 -18.10 8.45
C THR A 306 16.80 -18.01 8.50
N ILE A 307 16.14 -19.17 8.57
CA ILE A 307 14.67 -19.24 8.64
C ILE A 307 14.28 -19.56 10.10
N GLY A 308 13.42 -18.72 10.69
CA GLY A 308 13.07 -18.88 12.09
C GLY A 308 11.97 -17.97 12.60
N ASN A 309 11.84 -17.94 13.93
CA ASN A 309 10.94 -16.99 14.59
C ASN A 309 11.47 -15.57 14.44
N GLY A 310 10.71 -14.65 13.86
CA GLY A 310 11.12 -13.26 13.65
C GLY A 310 11.49 -12.47 14.94
N MET A 311 11.19 -13.01 16.11
CA MET A 311 11.65 -12.43 17.39
C MET A 311 13.11 -12.78 17.72
N ASP A 312 13.68 -13.79 17.06
CA ASP A 312 15.11 -14.10 17.17
C ASP A 312 15.90 -13.14 16.27
N PRO A 313 16.90 -12.41 16.79
CA PRO A 313 17.68 -11.45 16.02
C PRO A 313 18.50 -12.06 14.87
N GLU A 314 18.75 -13.37 14.89
CA GLU A 314 19.48 -14.09 13.84
C GLU A 314 18.56 -14.54 12.70
N THR A 315 17.27 -14.28 12.77
CA THR A 315 16.30 -14.67 11.74
C THR A 315 16.24 -13.66 10.60
N ASP A 316 16.51 -14.13 9.37
CA ASP A 316 16.32 -13.35 8.14
C ASP A 316 14.93 -13.55 7.55
N ILE A 317 14.38 -14.77 7.62
CA ILE A 317 13.11 -15.15 7.00
C ILE A 317 12.15 -15.69 8.06
N GLY A 318 11.05 -14.98 8.26
CA GLY A 318 9.96 -15.41 9.14
C GLY A 318 8.99 -16.41 8.46
N PRO A 319 7.91 -16.81 9.16
CA PRO A 319 6.86 -17.68 8.58
C PRO A 319 6.00 -16.94 7.56
N LEU A 320 5.22 -17.67 6.78
CA LEU A 320 4.05 -17.15 6.09
C LEU A 320 2.95 -16.85 7.13
N ILE A 321 2.07 -15.93 6.80
CA ILE A 321 1.03 -15.42 7.74
C ILE A 321 0.04 -16.50 8.21
N SER A 322 -0.20 -17.54 7.43
CA SER A 322 -1.20 -18.55 7.74
C SER A 322 -0.94 -19.88 7.00
N GLU A 323 -1.57 -20.96 7.49
CA GLU A 323 -1.58 -22.23 6.77
C GLU A 323 -2.12 -22.10 5.35
N ARG A 324 -3.20 -21.34 5.18
CA ARG A 324 -3.80 -21.07 3.86
C ARG A 324 -2.83 -20.40 2.91
N ALA A 325 -2.04 -19.45 3.40
CA ALA A 325 -1.01 -18.79 2.58
C ALA A 325 0.07 -19.79 2.17
N ARG A 326 0.54 -20.64 3.08
CA ARG A 326 1.52 -21.69 2.80
C ARG A 326 0.98 -22.71 1.79
N ALA A 327 -0.24 -23.20 1.98
CA ALA A 327 -0.87 -24.14 1.06
C ALA A 327 -1.00 -23.55 -0.37
N ARG A 328 -1.31 -22.27 -0.49
CA ARG A 328 -1.37 -21.59 -1.79
C ARG A 328 0.01 -21.53 -2.47
N VAL A 329 1.07 -21.24 -1.72
CA VAL A 329 2.44 -21.25 -2.24
C VAL A 329 2.83 -22.65 -2.74
N GLU A 330 2.49 -23.69 -1.97
CA GLU A 330 2.71 -25.10 -2.34
C GLU A 330 1.97 -25.48 -3.64
N GLU A 331 0.71 -25.05 -3.77
CA GLU A 331 -0.09 -25.26 -4.98
C GLU A 331 0.53 -24.57 -6.20
N GLN A 332 0.94 -23.29 -6.05
CA GLN A 332 1.56 -22.53 -7.13
C GLN A 332 2.91 -23.12 -7.56
N LEU A 333 3.72 -23.61 -6.61
CA LEU A 333 4.96 -24.32 -6.90
C LEU A 333 4.71 -25.61 -7.66
N ALA A 334 3.76 -26.44 -7.19
CA ALA A 334 3.43 -27.71 -7.84
C ALA A 334 2.95 -27.48 -9.28
N ALA A 335 2.12 -26.46 -9.51
CA ALA A 335 1.68 -26.07 -10.84
C ALA A 335 2.86 -25.63 -11.74
N ALA A 336 3.79 -24.81 -11.22
CA ALA A 336 4.97 -24.39 -11.97
C ALA A 336 5.87 -25.56 -12.40
N ILE A 337 6.07 -26.53 -11.51
CA ILE A 337 6.85 -27.75 -11.82
C ILE A 337 6.13 -28.60 -12.87
N ALA A 338 4.80 -28.77 -12.74
CA ALA A 338 4.01 -29.49 -13.73
C ALA A 338 4.01 -28.81 -15.11
N GLU A 339 4.13 -27.50 -15.15
CA GLU A 339 4.27 -26.70 -16.37
C GLU A 339 5.73 -26.68 -16.92
N GLY A 340 6.67 -27.38 -16.29
CA GLY A 340 8.05 -27.60 -16.77
C GLY A 340 9.12 -26.74 -16.10
N ALA A 341 8.80 -25.97 -15.08
CA ALA A 341 9.80 -25.26 -14.28
C ALA A 341 10.70 -26.24 -13.53
N LYS A 342 11.97 -25.88 -13.37
CA LYS A 342 12.96 -26.68 -12.65
C LYS A 342 13.22 -26.07 -11.28
N LEU A 343 13.05 -26.86 -10.23
CA LEU A 343 13.38 -26.46 -8.86
C LEU A 343 14.90 -26.56 -8.65
N LEU A 344 15.52 -25.47 -8.26
CA LEU A 344 16.95 -25.40 -7.95
C LEU A 344 17.24 -25.38 -6.44
N GLU A 345 16.38 -24.70 -5.66
CA GLU A 345 16.53 -24.56 -4.21
C GLU A 345 15.15 -24.44 -3.55
N GLY A 346 15.03 -24.82 -2.28
CA GLY A 346 13.84 -24.65 -1.44
C GLY A 346 12.72 -25.66 -1.76
N GLY A 347 11.51 -25.14 -2.02
CA GLY A 347 10.34 -25.93 -2.40
C GLY A 347 9.78 -26.83 -1.29
N ARG A 348 10.03 -26.55 -0.02
CA ARG A 348 9.68 -27.40 1.12
C ARG A 348 9.30 -26.59 2.35
N ARG A 349 8.50 -27.20 3.21
CA ARG A 349 8.31 -26.76 4.58
C ARG A 349 9.60 -26.87 5.36
N VAL A 350 9.83 -25.94 6.29
CA VAL A 350 11.00 -25.94 7.17
C VAL A 350 10.59 -26.24 8.59
N ASP A 351 11.33 -27.12 9.25
CA ASP A 351 11.15 -27.43 10.66
C ASP A 351 11.91 -26.42 11.53
N ALA A 352 11.33 -25.20 11.64
CA ALA A 352 11.82 -24.11 12.49
C ALA A 352 10.85 -23.81 13.64
N GLY A 353 9.94 -24.74 13.93
CA GLY A 353 8.88 -24.63 14.93
C GLY A 353 7.50 -25.03 14.38
N PRO A 354 6.44 -24.89 15.19
CA PRO A 354 5.09 -25.33 14.80
C PRO A 354 4.44 -24.45 13.72
N GLY A 355 5.04 -23.30 13.41
CA GLY A 355 4.47 -22.27 12.54
C GLY A 355 4.46 -22.59 11.04
N TRP A 356 4.14 -21.58 10.25
CA TRP A 356 3.88 -21.72 8.81
C TRP A 356 5.14 -21.46 7.98
N PHE A 357 6.29 -22.05 8.38
CA PHE A 357 7.58 -21.84 7.72
C PHE A 357 7.65 -22.53 6.35
N TYR A 358 8.25 -21.81 5.39
CA TYR A 358 8.49 -22.30 4.03
C TYR A 358 9.82 -21.78 3.50
N ALA A 359 10.59 -22.63 2.86
CA ALA A 359 11.91 -22.27 2.38
C ALA A 359 11.87 -21.28 1.20
N PRO A 360 12.74 -20.27 1.17
CA PRO A 360 13.00 -19.51 -0.03
C PRO A 360 13.29 -20.45 -1.20
N THR A 361 12.58 -20.24 -2.31
CA THR A 361 12.48 -21.20 -3.41
C THR A 361 12.94 -20.56 -4.70
N ILE A 362 13.81 -21.23 -5.46
CA ILE A 362 14.31 -20.74 -6.75
C ILE A 362 13.91 -21.70 -7.85
N LEU A 363 13.24 -21.16 -8.86
CA LEU A 363 12.83 -21.86 -10.08
C LEU A 363 13.59 -21.31 -11.29
N THR A 364 13.94 -22.19 -12.22
CA THR A 364 14.46 -21.84 -13.55
C THR A 364 13.70 -22.59 -14.64
N GLY A 365 14.02 -22.31 -15.90
CA GLY A 365 13.30 -22.91 -17.02
C GLY A 365 11.85 -22.44 -17.13
N VAL A 366 11.56 -21.27 -16.58
CA VAL A 366 10.21 -20.67 -16.65
C VAL A 366 10.06 -19.84 -17.92
N SER A 367 8.87 -19.88 -18.50
CA SER A 367 8.50 -19.13 -19.71
C SER A 367 7.31 -18.20 -19.44
N ALA A 368 7.12 -17.22 -20.31
CA ALA A 368 6.00 -16.26 -20.22
C ALA A 368 4.60 -16.92 -20.26
N ALA A 369 4.48 -18.16 -20.70
CA ALA A 369 3.21 -18.90 -20.75
C ALA A 369 2.79 -19.46 -19.38
N GLN A 370 3.74 -19.67 -18.47
CA GLN A 370 3.49 -20.37 -17.21
C GLN A 370 2.79 -19.45 -16.19
N ARG A 371 1.95 -20.07 -15.35
CA ARG A 371 1.16 -19.36 -14.34
C ARG A 371 2.03 -18.63 -13.32
N VAL A 372 3.18 -19.20 -12.93
CA VAL A 372 4.09 -18.63 -11.92
C VAL A 372 4.67 -17.25 -12.31
N VAL A 373 4.68 -16.90 -13.60
CA VAL A 373 5.12 -15.58 -14.09
C VAL A 373 3.96 -14.69 -14.54
N ARG A 374 2.73 -15.19 -14.53
CA ARG A 374 1.52 -14.44 -14.92
C ARG A 374 0.60 -14.14 -13.76
N GLU A 375 0.65 -14.94 -12.70
CA GLU A 375 -0.13 -14.76 -11.48
C GLU A 375 0.77 -14.28 -10.34
N GLU A 376 0.20 -13.50 -9.44
CA GLU A 376 0.92 -13.06 -8.27
C GLU A 376 1.21 -14.24 -7.32
N VAL A 377 2.49 -14.49 -7.07
CA VAL A 377 2.95 -15.42 -6.03
C VAL A 377 3.30 -14.61 -4.78
N PHE A 378 2.40 -14.64 -3.79
CA PHE A 378 2.56 -13.91 -2.53
C PHE A 378 3.21 -14.81 -1.47
N GLY A 379 4.49 -15.12 -1.70
CA GLY A 379 5.31 -16.04 -0.92
C GLY A 379 6.68 -16.24 -1.57
N PRO A 380 7.59 -17.01 -1.00
CA PRO A 380 9.02 -16.97 -1.30
C PRO A 380 9.45 -17.78 -2.53
N ILE A 381 8.85 -17.57 -3.68
CA ILE A 381 9.24 -18.24 -4.93
C ILE A 381 9.84 -17.23 -5.92
N ALA A 382 11.13 -17.31 -6.18
CA ALA A 382 11.85 -16.60 -7.22
C ALA A 382 11.81 -17.38 -8.52
N SER A 383 11.23 -16.81 -9.59
CA SER A 383 11.19 -17.40 -10.91
C SER A 383 12.19 -16.72 -11.84
N ILE A 384 13.23 -17.46 -12.28
CA ILE A 384 14.30 -16.96 -13.15
C ILE A 384 13.94 -17.27 -14.60
N GLN A 385 13.80 -16.21 -15.40
CA GLN A 385 13.59 -16.24 -16.84
C GLN A 385 14.89 -15.83 -17.54
N VAL A 386 15.46 -16.72 -18.35
CA VAL A 386 16.65 -16.42 -19.13
C VAL A 386 16.24 -15.94 -20.51
N VAL A 387 16.76 -14.80 -20.93
CA VAL A 387 16.51 -14.17 -22.23
C VAL A 387 17.80 -13.91 -22.98
N ASP A 388 17.76 -13.72 -24.29
CA ASP A 388 18.97 -13.69 -25.10
C ASP A 388 19.79 -12.41 -24.89
N ASP A 389 19.12 -11.25 -24.76
CA ASP A 389 19.75 -9.94 -24.68
C ASP A 389 18.88 -8.91 -23.92
N ALA A 390 19.38 -7.69 -23.82
CA ALA A 390 18.73 -6.60 -23.14
C ALA A 390 17.38 -6.19 -23.77
N GLU A 391 17.27 -6.27 -25.11
CA GLU A 391 16.04 -5.97 -25.85
C GLU A 391 14.92 -6.94 -25.47
N ALA A 392 15.24 -8.25 -25.48
CA ALA A 392 14.33 -9.30 -25.08
C ALA A 392 13.92 -9.17 -23.59
N ALA A 393 14.87 -8.76 -22.70
CA ALA A 393 14.59 -8.56 -21.29
C ALA A 393 13.56 -7.44 -21.07
N ILE A 394 13.71 -6.30 -21.73
CA ILE A 394 12.77 -5.18 -21.67
C ILE A 394 11.41 -5.61 -22.24
N GLY A 395 11.39 -6.28 -23.38
CA GLY A 395 10.17 -6.77 -24.00
C GLY A 395 9.36 -7.72 -23.12
N VAL A 396 10.04 -8.69 -22.47
CA VAL A 396 9.42 -9.62 -21.52
C VAL A 396 8.90 -8.89 -20.27
N ALA A 397 9.68 -7.93 -19.74
CA ALA A 397 9.26 -7.16 -18.57
C ALA A 397 8.03 -6.29 -18.85
N ALA A 398 8.00 -5.62 -20.02
CA ALA A 398 6.91 -4.73 -20.45
C ALA A 398 5.59 -5.47 -20.72
N ASN A 399 5.66 -6.77 -21.05
CA ASN A 399 4.48 -7.58 -21.35
C ASN A 399 3.80 -8.08 -20.08
N SER A 400 3.08 -7.19 -19.41
CA SER A 400 2.34 -7.47 -18.16
C SER A 400 1.02 -6.70 -18.12
N GLU A 401 -0.01 -7.31 -17.55
CA GLU A 401 -1.26 -6.62 -17.19
C GLU A 401 -1.13 -5.85 -15.86
N TYR A 402 -0.11 -6.14 -15.08
CA TYR A 402 0.26 -5.46 -13.84
C TYR A 402 1.33 -4.41 -14.12
N ALA A 403 1.42 -3.41 -13.27
CA ALA A 403 2.39 -2.33 -13.40
C ALA A 403 2.54 -1.59 -12.06
N LEU A 404 2.93 -2.32 -11.00
CA LEU A 404 3.17 -1.74 -9.68
C LEU A 404 4.59 -1.19 -9.61
N GLY A 405 5.59 -2.04 -9.67
CA GLY A 405 6.99 -1.70 -9.68
C GLY A 405 7.78 -2.38 -10.80
N ALA A 406 8.99 -1.92 -11.06
CA ALA A 406 9.97 -2.57 -11.89
C ALA A 406 11.38 -2.26 -11.39
N ASN A 407 12.27 -3.26 -11.41
CA ASN A 407 13.64 -3.16 -10.92
C ASN A 407 14.61 -3.55 -12.03
N ILE A 408 15.75 -2.87 -12.10
CA ILE A 408 16.84 -3.26 -13.00
C ILE A 408 18.20 -3.11 -12.34
N TYR A 409 19.13 -3.96 -12.75
CA TYR A 409 20.56 -3.84 -12.45
C TYR A 409 21.35 -3.69 -13.74
N THR A 410 22.02 -2.55 -13.93
CA THR A 410 22.87 -2.22 -15.07
C THR A 410 23.77 -1.03 -14.74
N GLN A 411 24.95 -0.99 -15.34
CA GLN A 411 25.83 0.19 -15.35
C GLN A 411 25.66 1.01 -16.64
N ASN A 412 24.85 0.53 -17.59
CA ASN A 412 24.59 1.20 -18.87
C ASN A 412 23.39 2.12 -18.78
N LEU A 413 23.65 3.43 -18.72
CA LEU A 413 22.59 4.44 -18.63
C LEU A 413 21.60 4.38 -19.80
N THR A 414 22.03 4.01 -21.01
CA THR A 414 21.13 3.91 -22.16
C THR A 414 20.09 2.82 -21.95
N TRP A 415 20.49 1.65 -21.47
CA TRP A 415 19.57 0.56 -21.13
C TRP A 415 18.65 0.92 -19.96
N ALA A 416 19.20 1.60 -18.94
CA ALA A 416 18.41 2.08 -17.82
C ALA A 416 17.27 3.00 -18.27
N MET A 417 17.59 3.98 -19.10
CA MET A 417 16.61 4.95 -19.62
C MET A 417 15.59 4.30 -20.57
N ARG A 418 16.00 3.37 -21.42
CA ARG A 418 15.07 2.63 -22.29
C ARG A 418 14.09 1.78 -21.47
N ALA A 419 14.61 1.01 -20.52
CA ALA A 419 13.78 0.18 -19.65
C ALA A 419 12.74 1.03 -18.91
N MET A 420 13.14 2.17 -18.34
CA MET A 420 12.25 3.11 -17.67
C MET A 420 11.14 3.66 -18.61
N GLN A 421 11.46 3.91 -19.88
CA GLN A 421 10.48 4.44 -20.84
C GLN A 421 9.51 3.37 -21.33
N GLU A 422 9.98 2.16 -21.58
CA GLU A 422 9.22 1.09 -22.22
C GLU A 422 8.41 0.24 -21.21
N ILE A 423 8.93 0.03 -19.99
CA ILE A 423 8.25 -0.75 -18.95
C ILE A 423 7.29 0.16 -18.18
N LYS A 424 6.01 -0.20 -18.15
CA LYS A 424 5.00 0.51 -17.34
C LYS A 424 5.07 0.02 -15.91
N ALA A 425 5.37 0.96 -14.99
CA ALA A 425 5.40 0.74 -13.56
C ALA A 425 5.07 2.06 -12.84
N GLY A 426 4.46 1.97 -11.67
CA GLY A 426 4.24 3.12 -10.81
C GLY A 426 5.53 3.63 -10.19
N THR A 427 6.40 2.70 -9.75
CA THR A 427 7.76 3.00 -9.30
C THR A 427 8.78 2.20 -10.11
N PHE A 428 9.88 2.83 -10.46
CA PHE A 428 10.95 2.21 -11.24
C PHE A 428 12.29 2.38 -10.50
N TRP A 429 12.90 1.27 -10.10
CA TRP A 429 14.16 1.26 -9.35
C TRP A 429 15.33 0.83 -10.21
N ILE A 430 16.43 1.55 -10.11
CA ILE A 430 17.68 1.27 -10.84
C ILE A 430 18.77 1.04 -9.82
N ASN A 431 19.31 -0.19 -9.75
CA ASN A 431 20.39 -0.63 -8.88
C ASN A 431 20.13 -0.54 -7.36
N ASP A 432 18.88 -0.26 -6.94
CA ASP A 432 18.48 -0.18 -5.53
C ASP A 432 16.98 -0.54 -5.40
N PRO A 433 16.61 -1.82 -5.26
CA PRO A 433 15.24 -2.27 -5.35
C PRO A 433 14.43 -1.92 -4.11
N LEU A 434 13.13 -1.67 -4.29
CA LEU A 434 12.11 -1.50 -3.26
C LEU A 434 12.35 -0.33 -2.28
N THR A 435 13.22 0.61 -2.60
CA THR A 435 13.45 1.80 -1.78
C THR A 435 12.35 2.82 -2.05
N ASP A 436 11.55 3.10 -1.02
CA ASP A 436 10.49 4.11 -1.07
C ASP A 436 11.00 5.47 -0.56
N ASN A 437 10.27 6.53 -0.97
CA ASN A 437 10.55 7.90 -0.54
C ASN A 437 9.22 8.59 -0.25
N ASP A 438 9.03 9.09 0.97
CA ASP A 438 7.80 9.75 1.40
C ASP A 438 7.37 10.91 0.49
N ALA A 439 8.33 11.59 -0.14
CA ALA A 439 8.10 12.70 -1.05
C ALA A 439 7.83 12.28 -2.51
N ALA A 440 7.97 11.01 -2.84
CA ALA A 440 7.74 10.48 -4.18
C ALA A 440 6.44 9.68 -4.24
N PRO A 441 5.61 9.83 -5.30
CA PRO A 441 4.35 9.11 -5.39
C PRO A 441 4.58 7.62 -5.56
N PHE A 442 3.86 6.82 -4.78
CA PHE A 442 3.79 5.37 -4.87
C PHE A 442 2.43 4.92 -5.40
N GLY A 443 2.40 3.89 -6.24
CA GLY A 443 1.13 3.28 -6.65
C GLY A 443 1.16 2.63 -8.03
N GLY A 444 0.22 1.72 -8.23
CA GLY A 444 0.14 0.91 -9.43
C GLY A 444 -0.55 1.59 -10.62
N MET A 445 -0.28 1.05 -11.81
CA MET A 445 -1.02 1.28 -13.03
C MET A 445 -1.72 -0.02 -13.45
N ARG A 446 -2.63 0.03 -14.44
CA ARG A 446 -3.34 -1.14 -14.97
C ARG A 446 -4.03 -1.93 -13.84
N LYS A 447 -3.81 -3.27 -13.78
CA LYS A 447 -4.39 -4.13 -12.74
C LYS A 447 -3.75 -3.98 -11.35
N SER A 448 -2.68 -3.19 -11.24
CA SER A 448 -2.01 -2.95 -9.96
C SER A 448 -2.59 -1.78 -9.16
N GLY A 449 -3.51 -0.98 -9.72
CA GLY A 449 -4.20 0.00 -8.91
C GLY A 449 -4.70 1.24 -9.64
N MET A 450 -5.27 2.15 -8.83
CA MET A 450 -5.81 3.45 -9.22
C MET A 450 -5.51 4.46 -8.11
N GLY A 451 -4.99 5.63 -8.48
CA GLY A 451 -4.57 6.65 -7.51
C GLY A 451 -3.09 6.54 -7.17
N ARG A 452 -2.68 7.32 -6.16
CA ARG A 452 -1.31 7.31 -5.63
C ARG A 452 -1.34 7.46 -4.12
N GLU A 453 -0.37 6.88 -3.47
CA GLU A 453 0.03 7.11 -2.09
C GLU A 453 1.39 7.81 -2.09
N LEU A 454 1.79 8.38 -0.98
CA LEU A 454 3.00 9.19 -0.84
C LEU A 454 3.06 10.43 -1.77
N GLY A 455 4.05 11.27 -1.57
CA GLY A 455 4.18 12.52 -2.31
C GLY A 455 3.00 13.49 -2.13
N GLU A 456 2.98 14.55 -2.92
CA GLU A 456 1.85 15.48 -2.98
C GLU A 456 0.63 14.84 -3.64
N GLU A 457 0.81 13.91 -4.57
CA GLU A 457 -0.25 13.14 -5.22
C GLU A 457 -1.04 12.31 -4.20
N GLY A 458 -0.36 11.73 -3.19
CA GLY A 458 -1.00 11.03 -2.09
C GLY A 458 -1.88 11.96 -1.24
N LEU A 459 -1.47 13.21 -1.04
CA LEU A 459 -2.31 14.20 -0.37
C LEU A 459 -3.51 14.60 -1.24
N ASP A 460 -3.30 14.76 -2.56
CA ASP A 460 -4.34 15.14 -3.51
C ASP A 460 -5.38 14.03 -3.74
N ALA A 461 -5.03 12.78 -3.50
CA ALA A 461 -5.98 11.66 -3.53
C ALA A 461 -7.16 11.83 -2.54
N PHE A 462 -6.98 12.63 -1.49
CA PHE A 462 -7.96 12.88 -0.43
C PHE A 462 -8.61 14.27 -0.46
N ARG A 463 -8.49 15.00 -1.59
CA ARG A 463 -9.02 16.37 -1.74
C ARG A 463 -9.73 16.56 -3.07
N GLU A 464 -10.69 17.49 -3.07
CA GLU A 464 -11.29 18.03 -4.29
C GLU A 464 -10.78 19.43 -4.58
N THR A 465 -10.72 19.77 -5.85
CA THR A 465 -10.37 21.12 -6.30
C THR A 465 -11.64 21.91 -6.59
N LYS A 466 -11.81 23.03 -5.90
CA LYS A 466 -12.89 23.99 -6.16
C LYS A 466 -12.33 25.21 -6.85
N HIS A 467 -12.88 25.57 -8.01
CA HIS A 467 -12.61 26.87 -8.65
C HIS A 467 -13.51 27.94 -8.02
N VAL A 468 -12.92 29.06 -7.64
CA VAL A 468 -13.61 30.25 -7.14
C VAL A 468 -13.44 31.36 -8.17
N HIS A 469 -14.56 31.84 -8.66
CA HIS A 469 -14.64 33.01 -9.52
C HIS A 469 -15.24 34.17 -8.72
N LEU A 470 -14.51 35.24 -8.55
CA LEU A 470 -14.93 36.46 -7.86
C LEU A 470 -14.96 37.62 -8.86
N ASP A 471 -16.11 38.21 -9.07
CA ASP A 471 -16.28 39.51 -9.71
C ASP A 471 -16.48 40.53 -8.60
N PHE A 472 -15.48 41.39 -8.34
CA PHE A 472 -15.51 42.33 -7.20
C PHE A 472 -16.19 43.65 -7.50
N ILE A 473 -16.58 43.88 -8.77
CA ILE A 473 -17.48 44.99 -9.17
C ILE A 473 -18.69 44.35 -9.87
N PRO A 474 -19.72 43.97 -9.09
CA PRO A 474 -20.88 43.28 -9.67
C PRO A 474 -21.62 44.24 -10.61
N GLU A 475 -21.74 43.83 -11.86
CA GLU A 475 -22.48 44.55 -12.90
C GLU A 475 -23.27 43.59 -13.77
N ARG A 476 -24.32 44.10 -14.42
CA ARG A 476 -25.11 43.33 -15.37
C ARG A 476 -24.29 42.99 -16.60
N LYS A 477 -24.13 41.70 -16.89
CA LYS A 477 -23.37 41.26 -18.07
C LYS A 477 -24.27 41.25 -19.32
N ALA A 478 -23.70 41.68 -20.44
CA ALA A 478 -24.41 41.75 -21.71
C ALA A 478 -24.96 40.41 -22.20
N PHE A 479 -24.37 39.29 -21.78
CA PHE A 479 -24.81 37.94 -22.12
C PHE A 479 -25.89 37.36 -21.22
N TRP A 480 -26.38 38.13 -20.21
CA TRP A 480 -27.50 37.70 -19.36
C TRP A 480 -28.86 38.03 -20.01
N PHE A 481 -29.88 37.33 -19.58
CA PHE A 481 -31.25 37.60 -19.99
C PHE A 481 -31.68 39.03 -19.67
N PRO A 482 -32.60 39.63 -20.52
CA PRO A 482 -33.14 39.15 -21.79
C PRO A 482 -32.18 39.42 -22.96
N TYR A 483 -32.07 38.50 -23.90
CA TYR A 483 -31.19 38.59 -25.07
C TYR A 483 -31.60 39.61 -26.14
N ARG A 484 -32.55 40.47 -25.86
CA ARG A 484 -33.08 41.45 -26.86
C ARG A 484 -31.97 42.34 -27.46
N GLN A 485 -30.98 42.70 -26.66
CA GLN A 485 -29.85 43.56 -27.09
C GLN A 485 -28.85 42.87 -28.01
N ARG A 486 -28.86 41.50 -28.01
CA ARG A 486 -27.93 40.68 -28.79
C ARG A 486 -28.57 40.00 -30.01
N ARG A 487 -29.88 40.24 -30.27
CA ARG A 487 -30.57 39.59 -31.42
C ARG A 487 -29.96 39.96 -32.80
N ALA A 488 -29.33 41.15 -32.90
CA ALA A 488 -28.63 41.58 -34.11
C ALA A 488 -27.32 40.79 -34.38
N GLU A 489 -26.79 40.07 -33.38
CA GLU A 489 -25.59 39.23 -33.53
C GLU A 489 -25.88 37.86 -34.16
N ILE A 490 -27.16 37.51 -34.37
CA ILE A 490 -27.55 36.24 -34.96
C ILE A 490 -27.36 36.36 -36.49
N PRO A 491 -26.46 35.56 -37.09
CA PRO A 491 -26.33 35.54 -38.53
C PRO A 491 -27.65 35.16 -39.19
N SER A 492 -27.94 35.82 -40.32
CA SER A 492 -29.15 35.56 -41.13
C SER A 492 -29.11 34.19 -41.80
#